data_18820f8868ea20f56f81f0c516757608
#
_entry.id   18820f8868ea20f56f81f0c516757608
#
_cell.length_a   1.000
_cell.length_b   1.000
_cell.length_c   1.000
_cell.angle_alpha   90.00
_cell.angle_beta   90.00
_cell.angle_gamma   90.00
#
_symmetry.space_group_name_H-M   'P 1'
#
loop_
_entity.id
_entity.type
_entity.pdbx_description
1 polymer ?
#
loop_
_entity_poly.entity_id
_entity_poly.type
_entity_poly.pdbx_seq_one_letter_code
_entity_poly.pdbx_strand_id
1 'polypeptide(L)' 'MEGVSPRQQQILVLARQAGSVTVDDLALRFDVTPQTIRKDLNELCDA' A
#
# COMPACT_ATOMS: atom_id res chain seq x y z
N MET A 1 -4.51 -17.42 1.38
CA MET A 1 -4.16 -17.05 1.51
C MET A 1 -3.70 -16.19 2.02
N GLU A 2 -3.40 -15.90 2.20
CA GLU A 2 -2.96 -15.31 2.83
C GLU A 2 -2.01 -14.55 2.65
N GLY A 3 -1.38 -13.85 3.03
CA GLY A 3 -0.23 -13.06 2.80
C GLY A 3 -0.43 -11.60 2.56
N VAL A 4 -1.62 -11.19 2.26
CA VAL A 4 -1.92 -9.81 1.97
C VAL A 4 -2.90 -9.27 3.00
N SER A 5 -2.51 -8.22 3.72
CA SER A 5 -3.40 -7.60 4.69
C SER A 5 -4.47 -6.78 3.97
N PRO A 6 -5.58 -6.45 4.66
CA PRO A 6 -6.60 -5.61 4.04
C PRO A 6 -6.05 -4.28 3.53
N ARG A 7 -5.11 -3.68 4.26
CA ARG A 7 -4.50 -2.43 3.81
C ARG A 7 -3.71 -2.62 2.53
N GLN A 8 -2.95 -3.71 2.46
CA GLN A 8 -2.16 -4.01 1.26
C GLN A 8 -3.06 -4.24 0.06
N GLN A 9 -4.20 -4.90 0.25
CA GLN A 9 -5.17 -5.06 -0.81
C GLN A 9 -5.71 -3.72 -1.30
N GLN A 10 -6.00 -2.81 -0.38
CA GLN A 10 -6.47 -1.48 -0.74
C GLN A 10 -5.42 -0.73 -1.55
N ILE A 11 -4.16 -0.87 -1.17
CA ILE A 11 -3.08 -0.24 -1.92
C ILE A 11 -3.04 -0.75 -3.35
N LEU A 12 -3.17 -2.05 -3.52
CA LEU A 12 -3.18 -2.65 -4.85
C LEU A 12 -4.34 -2.15 -5.70
N VAL A 13 -5.51 -2.07 -5.09
CA VAL A 13 -6.70 -1.57 -5.81
C VAL A 13 -6.50 -0.13 -6.26
N LEU A 14 -5.99 0.71 -5.36
CA LEU A 14 -5.75 2.11 -5.69
C LEU A 14 -4.71 2.26 -6.80
N ALA A 15 -3.66 1.45 -6.74
CA ALA A 15 -2.62 1.49 -7.77
C ALA A 15 -3.18 1.11 -9.13
N ARG A 16 -4.06 0.12 -9.17
CA ARG A 16 -4.67 -0.29 -10.42
C ARG A 16 -5.58 0.77 -10.99
N GLN A 17 -6.37 1.40 -10.12
CA GLN A 17 -7.34 2.39 -10.57
C GLN A 17 -6.67 3.68 -11.03
N ALA A 18 -5.64 4.11 -10.31
CA ALA A 18 -4.97 5.37 -10.59
C ALA A 18 -3.79 5.22 -11.54
N GLY A 19 -3.33 4.00 -11.75
CA GLY A 19 -2.15 3.76 -12.57
C GLY A 19 -0.86 3.92 -11.79
N SER A 20 -0.84 4.74 -10.78
CA SER A 20 0.32 4.91 -9.92
C SER A 20 -0.14 5.54 -8.61
N VAL A 21 0.65 5.34 -7.57
CA VAL A 21 0.35 5.91 -6.26
C VAL A 21 1.66 6.40 -5.64
N THR A 22 1.55 7.36 -4.73
CA THR A 22 2.70 7.85 -3.99
C THR A 22 2.59 7.40 -2.54
N VAL A 23 3.75 7.27 -1.88
CA VAL A 23 3.79 6.89 -0.49
C VAL A 23 3.06 7.91 0.38
N ASP A 24 3.29 9.19 0.10
CA ASP A 24 2.65 10.25 0.88
C ASP A 24 1.13 10.20 0.76
N ASP A 25 0.64 9.98 -0.44
CA ASP A 25 -0.79 9.93 -0.69
C ASP A 25 -1.42 8.75 0.07
N LEU A 26 -0.78 7.61 -0.01
CA LEU A 26 -1.27 6.42 0.68
C LEU A 26 -1.24 6.61 2.20
N ALA A 27 -0.19 7.25 2.70
CA ALA A 27 -0.08 7.49 4.13
C ALA A 27 -1.23 8.35 4.63
N LEU A 28 -1.60 9.36 3.86
CA LEU A 28 -2.73 10.22 4.22
C LEU A 28 -4.05 9.45 4.17
N ARG A 29 -4.23 8.63 3.16
CA ARG A 29 -5.48 7.89 3.01
C ARG A 29 -5.71 6.91 4.15
N PHE A 30 -4.65 6.27 4.61
CA PHE A 30 -4.75 5.25 5.64
C PHE A 30 -4.43 5.78 7.03
N ASP A 31 -4.11 7.08 7.12
CA ASP A 31 -3.81 7.71 8.41
C ASP A 31 -2.66 7.00 9.12
N VAL A 32 -1.62 6.74 8.37
CA VAL A 32 -0.40 6.10 8.89
C VAL A 32 0.80 6.90 8.42
N THR A 33 1.98 6.57 8.95
CA THR A 33 3.20 7.24 8.54
C THR A 33 3.67 6.70 7.18
N PRO A 34 4.41 7.52 6.41
CA PRO A 34 4.98 7.04 5.15
C PRO A 34 5.88 5.81 5.32
N GLN A 35 6.55 5.71 6.45
CA GLN A 35 7.38 4.53 6.71
C GLN A 35 6.56 3.26 6.74
N THR A 36 5.37 3.32 7.32
CA THR A 36 4.48 2.17 7.35
C THR A 36 4.08 1.74 5.94
N ILE A 37 3.80 2.72 5.08
CA ILE A 37 3.44 2.42 3.70
C ILE A 37 4.62 1.80 2.95
N ARG A 38 5.82 2.32 3.16
CA ARG A 38 7.00 1.76 2.51
C ARG A 38 7.23 0.31 2.92
N LYS A 39 7.00 0.02 4.19
CA LYS A 39 7.12 -1.35 4.66
C LYS A 39 6.12 -2.26 3.97
N ASP A 40 4.87 -1.81 3.87
CA ASP A 40 3.84 -2.58 3.19
C ASP A 40 4.20 -2.83 1.74
N LEU A 41 4.70 -1.81 1.05
CA LEU A 41 5.08 -1.94 -0.35
C LEU A 41 6.24 -2.91 -0.52
N ASN A 42 7.20 -2.87 0.39
CA ASN A 42 8.31 -3.80 0.35
C ASN A 42 7.83 -5.24 0.52
N GLU A 43 6.90 -5.45 1.42
CA GLU A 43 6.34 -6.78 1.63
C GLU A 43 5.60 -7.28 0.40
N LEU A 44 4.87 -6.39 -0.24
CA LEU A 44 4.16 -6.75 -1.47
C LEU A 44 5.13 -7.11 -2.59
N CYS A 45 6.20 -6.35 -2.72
CA CYS A 45 7.19 -6.63 -3.74
C CYS A 45 7.95 -7.91 -3.46
N ASP A 46 8.16 -8.21 -2.21
CA ASP A 46 8.94 -9.36 -1.80
C ASP A 46 8.17 -10.66 -1.96
N ALA A 47 6.89 -10.56 -1.98
CA ALA A 47 6.03 -11.75 -2.13
C ALA A 47 5.93 -12.22 -3.61
#